data_115f04db4f06b196204f7eb770344e20
#
_entry.id   115f04db4f06b196204f7eb770344e20
#
_cell.length_a   1.000
_cell.length_b   1.000
_cell.length_c   1.000
_cell.angle_alpha   90.00
_cell.angle_beta   90.00
_cell.angle_gamma   90.00
#
_symmetry.space_group_name_H-M   'P 1'
#
loop_
_entity.id
_entity.type
_entity.pdbx_description
1 polymer ?
#
loop_
_entity_poly.entity_id
_entity_poly.type
_entity_poly.pdbx_seq_one_letter_code
_entity_poly.pdbx_strand_id
1 'polypeptide(L)'
;MAPLPSSGPISLQMIYDEFVSKRTNGNGYELDDYRGSIYWLADYPYTQGSFSTSGNLNISEFYGKRATDPVTPGSINYDSGSGTISTPVYRQYVKIEAWGGGGGGGPAIYGWDSGRAEHPKNNGTNGGTTSISLTHIGGSTSMTSTGGVGGSFGFRRGPNNGSGGANGTGSISSAIANKTTSSGVGGGAGNAGSRSSSGGAGGRAGSPGGAGGAAGSNSAGNGNPGGAPGGGGGGGGFSDGKKKDPNCAGGGGGGGAGYSRVTFTRSNLAPGTRITYSVGAAGIGRPGSSGTGSSGNGGTGRFKITWDL
;
A
#
# COMPACT_ATOMS: atom_id res chain seq x y z
N MET A 1 26.45 7.56 14.49
CA MET A 1 27.44 7.54 15.61
C MET A 1 26.67 7.46 16.92
N ALA A 2 27.27 6.91 17.98
CA ALA A 2 26.66 6.88 19.30
C ALA A 2 26.74 8.30 19.91
N PRO A 3 25.78 8.72 20.75
CA PRO A 3 25.89 10.00 21.44
C PRO A 3 27.12 10.04 22.33
N LEU A 4 27.62 11.23 22.63
CA LEU A 4 28.64 11.40 23.64
C LEU A 4 28.18 10.80 24.98
N PRO A 5 29.10 10.26 25.82
CA PRO A 5 28.73 9.69 27.12
C PRO A 5 27.87 10.64 27.94
N SER A 6 26.90 10.10 28.68
CA SER A 6 26.07 10.90 29.60
C SER A 6 26.77 11.19 30.93
N SER A 7 27.88 10.48 31.20
CA SER A 7 28.73 10.64 32.39
C SER A 7 30.10 10.01 32.15
N GLY A 8 31.08 10.31 33.00
CA GLY A 8 32.43 9.79 32.90
C GLY A 8 33.37 10.70 32.08
N PRO A 9 34.56 10.23 31.71
CA PRO A 9 35.51 11.08 30.99
C PRO A 9 35.07 11.37 29.56
N ILE A 10 35.09 12.64 29.18
CA ILE A 10 34.92 13.12 27.80
C ILE A 10 36.22 13.85 27.40
N SER A 11 36.69 13.61 26.19
CA SER A 11 37.87 14.31 25.64
C SER A 11 37.43 15.27 24.52
N LEU A 12 38.29 16.27 24.25
CA LEU A 12 38.10 17.14 23.08
C LEU A 12 38.09 16.34 21.78
N GLN A 13 38.84 15.27 21.68
CA GLN A 13 38.82 14.39 20.49
C GLN A 13 37.47 13.74 20.31
N MET A 14 36.82 13.26 21.37
CA MET A 14 35.48 12.69 21.29
C MET A 14 34.43 13.74 20.83
N ILE A 15 34.57 14.96 21.33
CA ILE A 15 33.70 16.09 20.91
C ILE A 15 33.96 16.42 19.45
N TYR A 16 35.22 16.49 19.04
CA TYR A 16 35.60 16.73 17.65
C TYR A 16 35.03 15.68 16.72
N ASP A 17 35.19 14.40 17.04
CA ASP A 17 34.71 13.28 16.20
C ASP A 17 33.19 13.30 16.03
N GLU A 18 32.45 13.66 17.08
CA GLU A 18 30.97 13.76 17.02
C GLU A 18 30.50 15.00 16.26
N PHE A 19 31.14 16.17 16.47
CA PHE A 19 30.64 17.47 15.98
C PHE A 19 31.42 18.06 14.80
N VAL A 20 32.42 17.39 14.28
CA VAL A 20 33.32 17.93 13.22
C VAL A 20 32.59 18.55 12.03
N SER A 21 31.47 17.97 11.61
CA SER A 21 30.66 18.48 10.49
C SER A 21 29.58 19.48 10.90
N LYS A 22 29.43 19.76 12.20
CA LYS A 22 28.35 20.57 12.77
C LYS A 22 28.84 21.78 13.58
N ARG A 23 30.15 21.97 13.69
CA ARG A 23 30.71 23.17 14.29
C ARG A 23 30.45 24.41 13.42
N THR A 24 30.29 25.55 14.05
CA THR A 24 30.02 26.80 13.33
C THR A 24 31.28 27.60 13.04
N ASN A 25 32.34 27.45 13.85
CA ASN A 25 33.56 28.23 13.77
C ASN A 25 34.79 27.34 13.98
N GLY A 26 35.95 27.87 13.64
CA GLY A 26 37.25 27.29 13.94
C GLY A 26 37.54 25.90 13.36
N ASN A 27 38.57 25.25 13.89
CA ASN A 27 39.05 23.96 13.45
C ASN A 27 38.57 22.78 14.33
N GLY A 28 37.84 23.06 15.41
CA GLY A 28 37.26 22.06 16.31
C GLY A 28 38.16 21.61 17.45
N TYR A 29 39.31 22.29 17.68
CA TYR A 29 40.22 21.98 18.77
C TYR A 29 39.96 22.80 20.03
N GLU A 30 39.04 23.76 19.96
CA GLU A 30 38.61 24.57 21.10
C GLU A 30 37.10 24.42 21.32
N LEU A 31 36.65 24.48 22.59
CA LEU A 31 35.20 24.34 22.87
C LEU A 31 34.41 25.49 22.25
N ASP A 32 35.00 26.63 22.10
CA ASP A 32 34.38 27.81 21.51
C ASP A 32 34.08 27.65 20.00
N ASP A 33 34.74 26.73 19.34
CA ASP A 33 34.45 26.37 17.93
C ASP A 33 33.05 25.78 17.74
N TYR A 34 32.41 25.29 18.79
CA TYR A 34 31.09 24.67 18.76
C TYR A 34 29.94 25.62 19.13
N ARG A 35 30.23 26.92 19.34
CA ARG A 35 29.21 27.90 19.66
C ARG A 35 28.11 27.96 18.60
N GLY A 36 26.85 27.96 19.05
CA GLY A 36 25.68 27.97 18.17
C GLY A 36 25.45 26.63 17.37
N SER A 37 26.36 25.66 17.50
CA SER A 37 26.15 24.37 16.86
C SER A 37 24.94 23.66 17.44
N ILE A 38 24.17 23.03 16.56
CA ILE A 38 22.97 22.28 16.93
C ILE A 38 23.38 20.91 17.47
N TYR A 39 22.72 20.50 18.54
CA TYR A 39 22.85 19.17 19.13
C TYR A 39 21.49 18.52 19.38
N TRP A 40 21.52 17.22 19.61
CA TRP A 40 20.37 16.41 19.97
C TRP A 40 20.65 15.68 21.29
N LEU A 41 19.64 15.62 22.16
CA LEU A 41 19.70 14.81 23.38
C LEU A 41 19.21 13.38 23.08
N ALA A 42 19.72 12.43 23.87
CA ALA A 42 19.28 11.03 23.78
C ALA A 42 17.94 10.76 24.48
N ASP A 43 17.31 11.81 25.04
CA ASP A 43 15.99 11.70 25.63
C ASP A 43 14.92 11.44 24.57
N TYR A 44 13.83 10.88 25.04
CA TYR A 44 12.64 10.70 24.20
C TYR A 44 11.60 11.77 24.58
N PRO A 45 11.11 12.57 23.64
CA PRO A 45 11.28 12.55 22.18
C PRO A 45 12.44 13.44 21.71
N TYR A 46 13.58 12.95 21.42
CA TYR A 46 14.81 13.63 21.00
C TYR A 46 14.73 15.16 20.97
N THR A 47 15.23 15.79 22.02
CA THR A 47 15.21 17.25 22.13
C THR A 47 16.35 17.85 21.32
N GLN A 48 16.01 18.79 20.43
CA GLN A 48 16.99 19.59 19.73
C GLN A 48 17.36 20.80 20.60
N GLY A 49 18.65 21.06 20.73
CA GLY A 49 19.17 22.26 21.34
C GLY A 49 20.29 22.88 20.52
N SER A 50 20.81 23.98 20.99
CA SER A 50 22.02 24.58 20.45
C SER A 50 22.95 25.00 21.61
N PHE A 51 24.26 24.90 21.36
CA PHE A 51 25.23 25.49 22.32
C PHE A 51 25.11 27.00 22.34
N SER A 52 25.43 27.61 23.47
CA SER A 52 25.39 29.04 23.59
C SER A 52 26.23 29.74 22.52
N THR A 53 25.73 30.86 22.02
CA THR A 53 26.46 31.72 21.08
C THR A 53 27.41 32.71 21.77
N SER A 54 27.33 32.83 23.12
CA SER A 54 28.15 33.71 23.93
C SER A 54 28.46 33.10 25.30
N GLY A 55 29.42 33.63 26.04
CA GLY A 55 29.88 33.08 27.30
C GLY A 55 30.90 31.93 27.11
N ASN A 56 31.30 31.25 28.17
CA ASN A 56 32.22 30.11 28.09
C ASN A 56 31.47 28.78 27.93
N LEU A 57 31.85 27.97 26.97
CA LEU A 57 31.42 26.59 26.89
C LEU A 57 32.28 25.69 27.75
N ASN A 58 31.64 24.82 28.54
CA ASN A 58 32.32 23.84 29.37
C ASN A 58 32.17 22.44 28.79
N ILE A 59 33.16 21.58 29.02
CA ILE A 59 33.13 20.21 28.53
C ILE A 59 31.90 19.41 29.05
N SER A 60 31.39 19.79 30.23
CA SER A 60 30.18 19.20 30.82
C SER A 60 28.91 19.45 30.01
N GLU A 61 28.90 20.50 29.18
CA GLU A 61 27.74 20.80 28.33
C GLU A 61 27.57 19.80 27.17
N PHE A 62 28.59 19.02 26.85
CA PHE A 62 28.58 18.06 25.76
C PHE A 62 28.08 16.68 26.18
N TYR A 63 27.88 16.39 27.46
CA TYR A 63 27.41 15.10 27.93
C TYR A 63 26.05 14.72 27.32
N GLY A 64 25.95 13.47 26.82
CA GLY A 64 24.74 12.92 26.26
C GLY A 64 24.26 13.54 24.94
N LYS A 65 25.06 14.48 24.37
CA LYS A 65 24.70 15.17 23.14
C LYS A 65 25.28 14.47 21.90
N ARG A 66 24.63 14.65 20.78
CA ARG A 66 25.07 14.18 19.45
C ARG A 66 24.88 15.29 18.41
N ALA A 67 25.72 15.29 17.40
CA ALA A 67 25.69 16.25 16.31
C ALA A 67 24.64 15.92 15.25
N THR A 68 24.29 14.64 15.09
CA THR A 68 23.36 14.17 14.06
C THR A 68 21.98 13.95 14.64
N ASP A 69 20.96 14.31 13.85
CA ASP A 69 19.59 13.96 14.17
C ASP A 69 19.47 12.44 14.28
N PRO A 70 18.99 11.90 15.41
CA PRO A 70 18.82 10.48 15.59
C PRO A 70 17.68 9.87 14.74
N VAL A 71 16.88 10.72 14.11
CA VAL A 71 15.76 10.27 13.27
C VAL A 71 16.21 10.16 11.82
N THR A 72 16.12 8.95 11.27
CA THR A 72 16.32 8.71 9.85
C THR A 72 14.95 8.58 9.19
N PRO A 73 14.62 9.44 8.21
CA PRO A 73 13.40 9.29 7.42
C PRO A 73 13.29 7.92 6.76
N GLY A 74 12.07 7.39 6.61
CA GLY A 74 11.95 6.07 6.05
C GLY A 74 10.52 5.63 5.72
N SER A 75 10.41 4.42 5.17
CA SER A 75 9.13 3.77 4.93
C SER A 75 9.23 2.25 5.01
N ILE A 76 8.15 1.62 5.43
CA ILE A 76 8.00 0.16 5.47
C ILE A 76 6.70 -0.21 4.77
N ASN A 77 6.72 -1.28 3.97
CA ASN A 77 5.55 -1.86 3.32
C ASN A 77 5.27 -3.26 3.87
N TYR A 78 3.99 -3.57 4.02
CA TYR A 78 3.47 -4.89 4.33
C TYR A 78 2.47 -5.27 3.23
N ASP A 79 2.81 -6.27 2.42
CA ASP A 79 2.02 -6.69 1.25
C ASP A 79 1.16 -7.93 1.54
N SER A 80 1.22 -8.45 2.77
CA SER A 80 0.43 -9.60 3.22
C SER A 80 0.45 -9.75 4.73
N GLY A 81 -0.42 -10.60 5.26
CA GLY A 81 -0.45 -10.99 6.66
C GLY A 81 -1.16 -10.00 7.57
N SER A 82 -1.08 -10.28 8.85
CA SER A 82 -1.60 -9.45 9.92
C SER A 82 -0.63 -9.42 11.08
N GLY A 83 -0.69 -8.39 11.88
CA GLY A 83 0.21 -8.26 13.01
C GLY A 83 0.08 -6.94 13.74
N THR A 84 1.10 -6.68 14.53
CA THR A 84 1.24 -5.44 15.29
C THR A 84 2.65 -4.92 15.13
N ILE A 85 2.76 -3.63 14.88
CA ILE A 85 4.03 -2.90 14.85
C ILE A 85 3.95 -1.70 15.80
N SER A 86 5.11 -1.15 16.13
CA SER A 86 5.19 0.15 16.79
C SER A 86 5.52 1.23 15.75
N THR A 87 4.94 2.43 15.93
CA THR A 87 5.34 3.58 15.12
C THR A 87 6.84 3.82 15.29
N PRO A 88 7.55 4.15 14.20
CA PRO A 88 8.97 4.50 14.28
C PRO A 88 9.17 5.76 15.10
N VAL A 89 10.41 6.05 15.44
CA VAL A 89 10.80 7.38 15.91
C VAL A 89 10.77 8.33 14.72
N TYR A 90 10.12 9.48 14.87
CA TYR A 90 9.99 10.49 13.82
C TYR A 90 9.95 11.91 14.41
N ARG A 91 10.24 12.91 13.59
CA ARG A 91 10.29 14.34 13.99
C ARG A 91 9.00 15.07 13.71
N GLN A 92 8.53 14.99 12.49
CA GLN A 92 7.46 15.84 11.97
C GLN A 92 6.16 15.08 11.83
N TYR A 93 6.16 14.00 11.06
CA TYR A 93 4.95 13.26 10.75
C TYR A 93 5.18 11.77 10.49
N VAL A 94 4.11 11.03 10.70
CA VAL A 94 3.94 9.66 10.24
C VAL A 94 2.71 9.59 9.35
N LYS A 95 2.88 9.05 8.15
CA LYS A 95 1.83 8.79 7.19
C LYS A 95 1.53 7.29 7.14
N ILE A 96 0.28 6.94 7.33
CA ILE A 96 -0.24 5.58 7.31
C ILE A 96 -1.16 5.43 6.11
N GLU A 97 -0.92 4.43 5.27
CA GLU A 97 -1.63 4.20 4.01
C GLU A 97 -2.09 2.74 3.93
N ALA A 98 -3.29 2.52 3.43
CA ALA A 98 -3.88 1.20 3.24
C ALA A 98 -4.53 1.06 1.87
N TRP A 99 -4.32 -0.08 1.23
CA TRP A 99 -5.03 -0.50 0.02
C TRP A 99 -5.61 -1.90 0.26
N GLY A 100 -6.85 -2.11 -0.11
CA GLY A 100 -7.44 -3.45 -0.16
C GLY A 100 -6.82 -4.31 -1.26
N GLY A 101 -7.15 -5.57 -1.31
CA GLY A 101 -6.80 -6.45 -2.45
C GLY A 101 -7.69 -6.19 -3.66
N GLY A 102 -7.17 -6.30 -4.87
CA GLY A 102 -7.97 -6.23 -6.10
C GLY A 102 -8.82 -7.49 -6.29
N GLY A 103 -9.98 -7.38 -6.93
CA GLY A 103 -10.81 -8.53 -7.33
C GLY A 103 -10.14 -9.35 -8.44
N GLY A 104 -10.35 -10.66 -8.47
CA GLY A 104 -9.94 -11.52 -9.58
C GLY A 104 -10.87 -11.34 -10.78
N GLY A 105 -10.37 -11.52 -12.01
CA GLY A 105 -11.20 -11.52 -13.21
C GLY A 105 -12.08 -12.78 -13.31
N GLY A 106 -13.15 -12.70 -14.09
CA GLY A 106 -14.00 -13.84 -14.47
C GLY A 106 -13.44 -14.57 -15.69
N PRO A 107 -13.56 -15.88 -15.80
CA PRO A 107 -13.15 -16.65 -16.96
C PRO A 107 -14.17 -16.56 -18.09
N ALA A 108 -13.77 -16.88 -19.28
CA ALA A 108 -14.70 -17.28 -20.33
C ALA A 108 -14.97 -18.79 -20.23
N ILE A 109 -16.21 -19.22 -20.40
CA ILE A 109 -16.61 -20.63 -20.26
C ILE A 109 -17.28 -21.15 -21.54
N TYR A 110 -16.85 -22.31 -21.98
CA TYR A 110 -17.47 -23.07 -23.07
C TYR A 110 -18.53 -23.99 -22.50
N GLY A 111 -19.79 -23.84 -22.90
CA GLY A 111 -20.88 -24.74 -22.47
C GLY A 111 -21.83 -25.04 -23.62
N TRP A 112 -22.25 -26.31 -23.77
CA TRP A 112 -23.12 -26.77 -24.87
C TRP A 112 -24.59 -26.76 -24.54
N ASP A 113 -24.99 -26.78 -23.26
CA ASP A 113 -26.40 -26.77 -22.87
C ASP A 113 -26.61 -26.28 -21.44
N SER A 114 -27.79 -25.69 -21.18
CA SER A 114 -28.25 -25.21 -19.89
C SER A 114 -28.38 -26.26 -18.78
N GLY A 115 -28.03 -27.54 -19.06
CA GLY A 115 -28.19 -28.66 -18.14
C GLY A 115 -26.92 -29.45 -17.80
N ARG A 116 -25.78 -29.27 -18.49
CA ARG A 116 -24.52 -29.94 -18.17
C ARG A 116 -23.45 -28.91 -17.83
N ALA A 117 -23.36 -28.60 -16.58
CA ALA A 117 -22.23 -27.82 -16.04
C ALA A 117 -21.00 -28.75 -15.94
N GLU A 118 -20.25 -28.91 -17.03
CA GLU A 118 -18.97 -29.65 -16.99
C GLU A 118 -17.85 -28.80 -16.30
N HIS A 119 -18.09 -27.52 -16.06
CA HIS A 119 -17.16 -26.64 -15.35
C HIS A 119 -17.90 -25.78 -14.35
N PRO A 120 -17.35 -25.58 -13.15
CA PRO A 120 -17.96 -24.71 -12.16
C PRO A 120 -18.08 -23.28 -12.71
N LYS A 121 -19.30 -22.76 -12.78
CA LYS A 121 -19.64 -21.37 -13.16
C LYS A 121 -19.14 -20.40 -12.07
N ASN A 122 -17.84 -20.35 -11.85
CA ASN A 122 -17.27 -19.59 -10.77
C ASN A 122 -16.77 -18.23 -11.26
N ASN A 123 -17.30 -17.18 -10.69
CA ASN A 123 -16.77 -15.83 -10.82
C ASN A 123 -15.35 -15.76 -10.25
N GLY A 124 -14.59 -14.75 -10.64
CA GLY A 124 -13.42 -14.36 -9.91
C GLY A 124 -13.77 -14.06 -8.44
N THR A 125 -12.85 -14.29 -7.52
CA THR A 125 -13.12 -13.98 -6.11
C THR A 125 -12.89 -12.51 -5.79
N ASN A 126 -13.55 -12.03 -4.76
CA ASN A 126 -13.29 -10.68 -4.25
C ASN A 126 -11.88 -10.60 -3.65
N GLY A 127 -11.28 -9.43 -3.75
CA GLY A 127 -10.10 -9.09 -2.98
C GLY A 127 -10.44 -8.90 -1.50
N GLY A 128 -9.45 -9.12 -0.64
CA GLY A 128 -9.57 -8.95 0.80
C GLY A 128 -9.53 -7.48 1.22
N THR A 129 -10.05 -7.22 2.41
CA THR A 129 -10.02 -5.90 3.04
C THR A 129 -8.71 -5.72 3.82
N THR A 130 -8.06 -4.57 3.65
CA THR A 130 -6.99 -4.12 4.54
C THR A 130 -7.58 -3.26 5.65
N SER A 131 -7.25 -3.59 6.90
CA SER A 131 -7.70 -2.85 8.08
C SER A 131 -6.51 -2.47 8.96
N ILE A 132 -6.58 -1.27 9.56
CA ILE A 132 -5.57 -0.73 10.46
C ILE A 132 -6.29 -0.08 11.63
N SER A 133 -5.79 -0.31 12.84
CA SER A 133 -6.29 0.34 14.05
C SER A 133 -5.15 0.77 14.96
N LEU A 134 -5.30 1.95 15.57
CA LEU A 134 -4.36 2.48 16.55
C LEU A 134 -5.07 3.45 17.50
N THR A 135 -4.49 3.61 18.70
CA THR A 135 -4.90 4.64 19.65
C THR A 135 -3.87 5.77 19.63
N HIS A 136 -4.32 7.00 19.67
CA HIS A 136 -3.48 8.20 19.63
C HIS A 136 -3.97 9.25 20.64
N ILE A 137 -3.25 10.34 20.79
CA ILE A 137 -3.68 11.45 21.65
C ILE A 137 -4.99 12.03 21.09
N GLY A 138 -6.03 12.01 21.91
CA GLY A 138 -7.37 12.49 21.54
C GLY A 138 -8.31 11.44 20.95
N GLY A 139 -7.91 10.14 20.93
CA GLY A 139 -8.83 9.08 20.54
C GLY A 139 -8.23 7.88 19.83
N SER A 140 -9.00 7.27 18.97
CA SER A 140 -8.57 6.13 18.15
C SER A 140 -8.79 6.41 16.66
N THR A 141 -8.02 5.74 15.84
CA THR A 141 -8.20 5.74 14.38
C THR A 141 -8.41 4.29 13.91
N SER A 142 -9.46 4.10 13.13
CA SER A 142 -9.69 2.88 12.36
C SER A 142 -9.73 3.23 10.87
N MET A 143 -8.94 2.52 10.09
CA MET A 143 -8.87 2.66 8.63
C MET A 143 -9.28 1.34 8.00
N THR A 144 -10.11 1.42 6.98
CA THR A 144 -10.56 0.25 6.22
C THR A 144 -10.48 0.57 4.75
N SER A 145 -9.81 -0.30 3.99
CA SER A 145 -9.77 -0.24 2.53
C SER A 145 -10.30 -1.56 2.00
N THR A 146 -11.53 -1.56 1.49
CA THR A 146 -12.18 -2.79 1.01
C THR A 146 -11.55 -3.26 -0.29
N GLY A 147 -11.58 -4.55 -0.50
CA GLY A 147 -11.13 -5.14 -1.76
C GLY A 147 -12.10 -4.86 -2.91
N GLY A 148 -11.61 -4.98 -4.13
CA GLY A 148 -12.44 -4.99 -5.33
C GLY A 148 -13.24 -6.30 -5.45
N VAL A 149 -14.43 -6.22 -6.05
CA VAL A 149 -15.26 -7.39 -6.31
C VAL A 149 -14.73 -8.18 -7.51
N GLY A 150 -14.86 -9.48 -7.50
CA GLY A 150 -14.47 -10.34 -8.63
C GLY A 150 -15.36 -10.11 -9.85
N GLY A 151 -14.79 -10.23 -11.05
CA GLY A 151 -15.53 -10.22 -12.31
C GLY A 151 -16.34 -11.49 -12.51
N SER A 152 -17.49 -11.43 -13.19
CA SER A 152 -18.29 -12.61 -13.50
C SER A 152 -17.77 -13.33 -14.75
N PHE A 153 -18.09 -14.63 -14.85
CA PHE A 153 -17.78 -15.41 -16.04
C PHE A 153 -18.59 -14.96 -17.26
N GLY A 154 -18.01 -15.07 -18.45
CA GLY A 154 -18.71 -14.95 -19.72
C GLY A 154 -19.18 -16.33 -20.22
N PHE A 155 -20.37 -16.40 -20.84
CA PHE A 155 -21.00 -17.65 -21.23
C PHE A 155 -21.36 -17.73 -22.74
N ARG A 156 -21.12 -18.85 -23.38
CA ARG A 156 -21.57 -19.16 -24.75
C ARG A 156 -23.09 -19.42 -24.74
N ARG A 157 -23.82 -18.86 -25.69
CA ARG A 157 -25.29 -19.01 -25.89
C ARG A 157 -26.20 -18.35 -24.86
N GLY A 158 -25.80 -17.29 -24.24
CA GLY A 158 -26.68 -16.48 -23.42
C GLY A 158 -26.42 -14.97 -23.62
N PRO A 159 -27.34 -14.09 -23.27
CA PRO A 159 -27.12 -12.64 -23.35
C PRO A 159 -26.09 -12.13 -22.30
N ASN A 160 -25.44 -13.02 -21.58
CA ASN A 160 -24.65 -12.70 -20.40
C ASN A 160 -23.16 -12.57 -20.75
N ASN A 161 -22.77 -11.39 -21.16
CA ASN A 161 -21.37 -10.97 -21.06
C ASN A 161 -20.94 -11.01 -19.61
N GLY A 162 -19.70 -11.42 -19.35
CA GLY A 162 -19.14 -11.33 -18.01
C GLY A 162 -19.20 -9.88 -17.51
N SER A 163 -19.87 -9.63 -16.40
CA SER A 163 -19.92 -8.31 -15.78
C SER A 163 -18.60 -7.99 -15.11
N GLY A 164 -18.16 -6.73 -15.20
CA GLY A 164 -17.04 -6.24 -14.43
C GLY A 164 -17.34 -6.22 -12.93
N GLY A 165 -16.33 -6.49 -12.11
CA GLY A 165 -16.43 -6.42 -10.65
C GLY A 165 -16.54 -4.96 -10.17
N ALA A 166 -17.31 -4.74 -9.12
CA ALA A 166 -17.44 -3.42 -8.49
C ALA A 166 -16.12 -3.01 -7.80
N ASN A 167 -15.92 -1.71 -7.66
CA ASN A 167 -14.78 -1.13 -6.98
C ASN A 167 -14.85 -1.29 -5.45
N GLY A 168 -13.68 -1.38 -4.82
CA GLY A 168 -13.53 -1.21 -3.38
C GLY A 168 -13.51 0.26 -2.97
N THR A 169 -13.76 0.52 -1.71
CA THR A 169 -13.82 1.86 -1.11
C THR A 169 -12.87 1.98 0.06
N GLY A 170 -12.35 3.20 0.31
CA GLY A 170 -11.61 3.53 1.51
C GLY A 170 -12.50 4.23 2.54
N SER A 171 -12.31 3.93 3.82
CA SER A 171 -12.97 4.64 4.91
C SER A 171 -11.99 4.87 6.08
N ILE A 172 -12.18 5.98 6.80
CA ILE A 172 -11.38 6.34 7.98
C ILE A 172 -12.32 6.89 9.04
N SER A 173 -12.35 6.23 10.20
CA SER A 173 -12.94 6.75 11.42
C SER A 173 -11.81 7.30 12.28
N SER A 174 -11.70 8.62 12.38
CA SER A 174 -10.66 9.31 13.16
C SER A 174 -11.07 10.76 13.44
N ALA A 175 -10.69 11.27 14.61
CA ALA A 175 -10.79 12.69 14.94
C ALA A 175 -9.70 13.54 14.24
N ILE A 176 -8.67 12.90 13.68
CA ILE A 176 -7.58 13.60 12.96
C ILE A 176 -8.09 14.17 11.64
N ALA A 177 -7.80 15.44 11.40
CA ALA A 177 -8.30 16.18 10.21
C ALA A 177 -7.58 15.76 8.90
N ASN A 178 -6.29 15.42 8.96
CA ASN A 178 -5.47 15.14 7.77
C ASN A 178 -5.63 13.70 7.27
N LYS A 179 -6.76 13.43 6.63
CA LYS A 179 -7.14 12.12 6.10
C LYS A 179 -7.60 12.20 4.65
N THR A 180 -7.37 11.14 3.89
CA THR A 180 -7.77 11.01 2.49
C THR A 180 -8.28 9.60 2.23
N THR A 181 -9.39 9.50 1.50
CA THR A 181 -9.90 8.22 1.00
C THR A 181 -10.15 8.33 -0.50
N SER A 182 -9.97 7.23 -1.21
CA SER A 182 -10.42 7.13 -2.61
C SER A 182 -10.95 5.72 -2.90
N SER A 183 -11.90 5.65 -3.81
CA SER A 183 -12.41 4.39 -4.34
C SER A 183 -11.50 3.88 -5.46
N GLY A 184 -11.47 2.58 -5.64
CA GLY A 184 -10.95 1.98 -6.86
C GLY A 184 -11.83 2.29 -8.07
N VAL A 185 -11.47 1.74 -9.21
CA VAL A 185 -12.27 1.74 -10.45
C VAL A 185 -12.86 0.34 -10.63
N GLY A 186 -14.10 0.23 -11.03
CA GLY A 186 -14.72 -1.05 -11.38
C GLY A 186 -14.00 -1.73 -12.55
N GLY A 187 -14.09 -3.05 -12.62
CA GLY A 187 -13.62 -3.82 -13.77
C GLY A 187 -14.51 -3.60 -14.99
N GLY A 188 -13.94 -3.73 -16.18
CA GLY A 188 -14.69 -3.71 -17.44
C GLY A 188 -15.52 -4.97 -17.64
N ALA A 189 -16.68 -4.87 -18.32
CA ALA A 189 -17.41 -6.02 -18.78
C ALA A 189 -16.65 -6.75 -19.90
N GLY A 190 -16.84 -8.07 -20.00
CA GLY A 190 -16.41 -8.84 -21.17
C GLY A 190 -17.22 -8.46 -22.40
N ASN A 191 -16.60 -8.55 -23.57
CA ASN A 191 -17.27 -8.24 -24.84
C ASN A 191 -18.04 -9.44 -25.36
N ALA A 192 -19.16 -9.19 -26.06
CA ALA A 192 -19.82 -10.18 -26.88
C ALA A 192 -19.26 -10.16 -28.31
N GLY A 193 -19.21 -11.31 -28.96
CA GLY A 193 -18.74 -11.40 -30.34
C GLY A 193 -19.39 -12.59 -31.08
N SER A 194 -19.39 -12.54 -32.44
CA SER A 194 -20.00 -13.57 -33.27
C SER A 194 -19.13 -14.83 -33.42
N ARG A 195 -17.84 -14.81 -33.16
CA ARG A 195 -16.91 -15.94 -33.24
C ARG A 195 -15.83 -15.90 -32.18
N SER A 196 -15.54 -14.76 -31.67
CA SER A 196 -14.52 -14.50 -30.67
C SER A 196 -14.87 -13.26 -29.86
N SER A 197 -14.49 -13.22 -28.60
CA SER A 197 -14.73 -12.09 -27.70
C SER A 197 -13.55 -11.87 -26.76
N SER A 198 -13.22 -10.61 -26.52
CA SER A 198 -12.21 -10.25 -25.51
C SER A 198 -12.82 -10.24 -24.12
N GLY A 199 -11.98 -10.48 -23.12
CA GLY A 199 -12.33 -10.24 -21.71
C GLY A 199 -12.50 -8.76 -21.39
N GLY A 200 -12.96 -8.46 -20.19
CA GLY A 200 -12.96 -7.12 -19.61
C GLY A 200 -11.62 -6.78 -18.96
N ALA A 201 -11.19 -5.53 -19.05
CA ALA A 201 -10.01 -5.07 -18.33
C ALA A 201 -10.28 -5.01 -16.82
N GLY A 202 -9.26 -5.25 -16.01
CA GLY A 202 -9.31 -5.06 -14.55
C GLY A 202 -9.39 -3.58 -14.18
N GLY A 203 -10.00 -3.28 -13.03
CA GLY A 203 -10.11 -1.94 -12.49
C GLY A 203 -8.81 -1.48 -11.80
N ARG A 204 -8.51 -0.19 -11.85
CA ARG A 204 -7.38 0.40 -11.12
C ARG A 204 -7.72 0.52 -9.62
N ALA A 205 -6.75 0.32 -8.77
CA ALA A 205 -6.90 0.64 -7.34
C ALA A 205 -7.06 2.15 -7.10
N GLY A 206 -7.57 2.51 -5.93
CA GLY A 206 -7.63 3.90 -5.46
C GLY A 206 -6.24 4.54 -5.45
N SER A 207 -6.16 5.77 -5.96
CA SER A 207 -4.89 6.48 -6.18
C SER A 207 -4.23 6.92 -4.86
N PRO A 208 -2.90 6.71 -4.69
CA PRO A 208 -1.99 6.03 -5.61
C PRO A 208 -2.09 4.50 -5.44
N GLY A 209 -2.38 3.75 -6.50
CA GLY A 209 -2.56 2.29 -6.40
C GLY A 209 -2.21 1.57 -7.70
N GLY A 210 -2.30 0.23 -7.68
CA GLY A 210 -1.94 -0.63 -8.79
C GLY A 210 -2.85 -0.47 -10.00
N ALA A 211 -2.30 -0.65 -11.19
CA ALA A 211 -3.06 -0.65 -12.45
C ALA A 211 -3.90 -1.94 -12.53
N GLY A 212 -5.02 -1.87 -13.25
CA GLY A 212 -5.81 -3.03 -13.60
C GLY A 212 -5.08 -3.94 -14.59
N GLY A 213 -5.33 -5.25 -14.53
CA GLY A 213 -4.81 -6.23 -15.48
C GLY A 213 -5.44 -6.07 -16.86
N ALA A 214 -4.67 -6.29 -17.90
CA ALA A 214 -5.20 -6.22 -19.26
C ALA A 214 -6.19 -7.37 -19.52
N ALA A 215 -7.18 -7.09 -20.37
CA ALA A 215 -8.15 -8.07 -20.86
C ALA A 215 -7.49 -9.19 -21.66
N GLY A 216 -8.02 -10.40 -21.57
CA GLY A 216 -7.67 -11.48 -22.47
C GLY A 216 -8.15 -11.18 -23.90
N SER A 217 -7.31 -11.51 -24.89
CA SER A 217 -7.61 -11.26 -26.30
C SER A 217 -8.74 -12.17 -26.81
N ASN A 218 -9.33 -11.80 -27.92
CA ASN A 218 -10.39 -12.53 -28.62
C ASN A 218 -9.95 -13.85 -29.25
N SER A 219 -8.71 -14.25 -29.13
CA SER A 219 -8.14 -15.55 -29.52
C SER A 219 -7.97 -16.50 -28.34
N ALA A 220 -8.89 -16.54 -27.41
CA ALA A 220 -8.82 -17.29 -26.14
C ALA A 220 -7.63 -16.86 -25.24
N GLY A 221 -7.24 -15.61 -25.33
CA GLY A 221 -6.16 -15.08 -24.53
C GLY A 221 -6.51 -15.00 -23.05
N ASN A 222 -5.52 -15.21 -22.20
CA ASN A 222 -5.64 -15.05 -20.76
C ASN A 222 -5.71 -13.56 -20.38
N GLY A 223 -6.53 -13.24 -19.36
CA GLY A 223 -6.47 -11.97 -18.69
C GLY A 223 -5.22 -11.87 -17.83
N ASN A 224 -4.60 -10.69 -17.78
CA ASN A 224 -3.40 -10.43 -17.00
C ASN A 224 -3.74 -10.16 -15.52
N PRO A 225 -2.82 -10.46 -14.61
CA PRO A 225 -2.97 -10.06 -13.22
C PRO A 225 -3.04 -8.53 -13.05
N GLY A 226 -3.76 -8.10 -12.03
CA GLY A 226 -3.75 -6.71 -11.58
C GLY A 226 -2.44 -6.36 -10.89
N GLY A 227 -2.01 -5.09 -11.01
CA GLY A 227 -0.82 -4.58 -10.32
C GLY A 227 -1.06 -4.39 -8.83
N ALA A 228 -0.04 -4.61 -8.00
CA ALA A 228 -0.05 -4.26 -6.59
C ALA A 228 0.27 -2.75 -6.38
N PRO A 229 -0.31 -2.12 -5.34
CA PRO A 229 -1.38 -2.64 -4.49
C PRO A 229 -2.77 -2.51 -5.13
N GLY A 230 -3.57 -3.57 -5.03
CA GLY A 230 -5.02 -3.54 -5.16
C GLY A 230 -5.62 -3.43 -6.57
N GLY A 231 -4.86 -3.54 -7.65
CA GLY A 231 -5.44 -3.55 -9.00
C GLY A 231 -6.25 -4.83 -9.28
N GLY A 232 -7.36 -4.72 -10.00
CA GLY A 232 -8.19 -5.86 -10.39
C GLY A 232 -7.58 -6.69 -11.52
N GLY A 233 -7.82 -8.00 -11.56
CA GLY A 233 -7.38 -8.89 -12.62
C GLY A 233 -8.21 -8.76 -13.90
N GLY A 234 -7.62 -8.97 -15.06
CA GLY A 234 -8.32 -9.00 -16.35
C GLY A 234 -9.16 -10.27 -16.53
N GLY A 235 -10.26 -10.15 -17.26
CA GLY A 235 -11.12 -11.28 -17.65
C GLY A 235 -10.53 -12.11 -18.79
N GLY A 236 -10.87 -13.39 -18.86
CA GLY A 236 -10.45 -14.29 -19.94
C GLY A 236 -11.20 -14.04 -21.25
N GLY A 237 -10.50 -14.16 -22.38
CA GLY A 237 -11.08 -14.09 -23.72
C GLY A 237 -11.64 -15.42 -24.19
N PHE A 238 -12.43 -15.41 -25.23
CA PHE A 238 -13.05 -16.55 -25.87
C PHE A 238 -12.70 -16.62 -27.35
N SER A 239 -12.43 -17.84 -27.90
CA SER A 239 -12.30 -18.09 -29.34
C SER A 239 -12.93 -19.43 -29.69
N ASP A 240 -13.83 -19.41 -30.64
CA ASP A 240 -14.38 -20.65 -31.26
C ASP A 240 -13.76 -20.84 -32.65
N GLY A 241 -12.58 -21.41 -32.72
CA GLY A 241 -11.75 -21.49 -33.92
C GLY A 241 -12.37 -22.22 -35.11
N LYS A 242 -13.57 -22.79 -35.01
CA LYS A 242 -14.16 -23.67 -36.07
C LYS A 242 -15.68 -23.59 -36.28
N LYS A 243 -16.48 -22.92 -35.50
CA LYS A 243 -17.94 -22.88 -35.66
C LYS A 243 -18.54 -21.48 -35.57
N LYS A 244 -19.47 -21.18 -36.49
CA LYS A 244 -20.30 -19.99 -36.52
C LYS A 244 -21.30 -19.98 -35.37
N ASP A 245 -20.87 -19.74 -34.15
CA ASP A 245 -21.79 -19.52 -33.03
C ASP A 245 -21.86 -18.02 -32.74
N PRO A 246 -23.04 -17.41 -32.87
CA PRO A 246 -23.15 -15.93 -32.79
C PRO A 246 -23.01 -15.35 -31.39
N ASN A 247 -22.86 -16.16 -30.33
CA ASN A 247 -22.99 -15.71 -28.96
C ASN A 247 -21.80 -16.10 -28.06
N CYS A 248 -20.63 -15.67 -28.41
CA CYS A 248 -19.43 -15.81 -27.56
C CYS A 248 -19.30 -14.64 -26.62
N ALA A 249 -19.06 -14.88 -25.34
CA ALA A 249 -18.86 -13.81 -24.35
C ALA A 249 -17.57 -14.02 -23.55
N GLY A 250 -16.77 -12.98 -23.46
CA GLY A 250 -15.59 -12.93 -22.59
C GLY A 250 -15.96 -12.71 -21.13
N GLY A 251 -15.11 -13.13 -20.21
CA GLY A 251 -15.25 -12.89 -18.77
C GLY A 251 -15.05 -11.42 -18.40
N GLY A 252 -15.70 -10.96 -17.35
CA GLY A 252 -15.51 -9.60 -16.82
C GLY A 252 -14.20 -9.44 -16.07
N GLY A 253 -13.63 -8.24 -16.07
CA GLY A 253 -12.48 -7.91 -15.24
C GLY A 253 -12.86 -7.72 -13.77
N GLY A 254 -11.96 -8.00 -12.84
CA GLY A 254 -12.14 -7.71 -11.41
C GLY A 254 -12.04 -6.22 -11.10
N GLY A 255 -12.73 -5.74 -10.07
CA GLY A 255 -12.67 -4.37 -9.60
C GLY A 255 -11.35 -4.05 -8.88
N GLY A 256 -10.94 -2.80 -8.92
CA GLY A 256 -9.83 -2.29 -8.13
C GLY A 256 -10.24 -2.01 -6.69
N ALA A 257 -9.28 -2.10 -5.77
CA ALA A 257 -9.49 -1.88 -4.34
C ALA A 257 -9.60 -0.40 -3.95
N GLY A 258 -10.18 -0.14 -2.78
CA GLY A 258 -10.17 1.17 -2.15
C GLY A 258 -8.82 1.53 -1.53
N TYR A 259 -8.64 2.80 -1.24
CA TYR A 259 -7.49 3.40 -0.59
C TYR A 259 -7.87 4.30 0.55
N SER A 260 -7.08 4.27 1.63
CA SER A 260 -7.21 5.21 2.75
C SER A 260 -5.83 5.65 3.25
N ARG A 261 -5.73 6.90 3.69
CA ARG A 261 -4.52 7.52 4.23
C ARG A 261 -4.84 8.46 5.38
N VAL A 262 -4.03 8.40 6.41
CA VAL A 262 -4.02 9.39 7.48
C VAL A 262 -2.59 9.83 7.76
N THR A 263 -2.40 11.12 8.06
CA THR A 263 -1.11 11.68 8.45
C THR A 263 -1.22 12.22 9.86
N PHE A 264 -0.37 11.72 10.73
CA PHE A 264 -0.24 12.15 12.12
C PHE A 264 0.97 13.06 12.27
N THR A 265 0.80 14.12 13.03
CA THR A 265 1.91 14.92 13.56
C THR A 265 2.37 14.32 14.87
N ARG A 266 3.55 14.71 15.34
CA ARG A 266 4.10 14.24 16.60
C ARG A 266 3.23 14.59 17.82
N SER A 267 2.50 15.70 17.76
CA SER A 267 1.54 16.10 18.80
C SER A 267 0.32 15.19 18.91
N ASN A 268 0.00 14.44 17.84
CA ASN A 268 -1.17 13.59 17.78
C ASN A 268 -0.84 12.11 18.03
N LEU A 269 0.33 11.65 17.61
CA LEU A 269 0.74 10.26 17.71
C LEU A 269 2.15 10.19 18.30
N ALA A 270 2.32 9.53 19.42
CA ALA A 270 3.65 9.31 19.99
C ALA A 270 4.40 8.21 19.21
N PRO A 271 5.72 8.36 18.99
CA PRO A 271 6.54 7.24 18.55
C PRO A 271 6.43 6.05 19.53
N GLY A 272 6.59 4.84 19.03
CA GLY A 272 6.35 3.63 19.82
C GLY A 272 4.88 3.24 19.97
N THR A 273 3.93 4.07 19.50
CA THR A 273 2.51 3.72 19.51
C THR A 273 2.24 2.44 18.73
N ARG A 274 1.46 1.56 19.31
CA ARG A 274 1.08 0.28 18.73
C ARG A 274 0.06 0.46 17.60
N ILE A 275 0.37 -0.12 16.43
CA ILE A 275 -0.52 -0.20 15.27
C ILE A 275 -0.84 -1.68 15.04
N THR A 276 -2.11 -2.03 15.01
CA THR A 276 -2.58 -3.36 14.60
C THR A 276 -3.05 -3.28 13.15
N TYR A 277 -2.66 -4.26 12.33
CA TYR A 277 -3.01 -4.28 10.92
C TYR A 277 -3.37 -5.68 10.43
N SER A 278 -4.15 -5.72 9.35
CA SER A 278 -4.40 -6.90 8.53
C SER A 278 -4.43 -6.48 7.07
N VAL A 279 -3.66 -7.15 6.22
CA VAL A 279 -3.55 -6.83 4.78
C VAL A 279 -4.46 -7.74 3.98
N GLY A 280 -5.28 -7.17 3.13
CA GLY A 280 -6.21 -7.89 2.26
C GLY A 280 -5.49 -8.72 1.20
N ALA A 281 -5.88 -9.98 1.06
CA ALA A 281 -5.38 -10.86 0.00
C ALA A 281 -5.89 -10.42 -1.38
N ALA A 282 -5.16 -10.79 -2.42
CA ALA A 282 -5.63 -10.66 -3.81
C ALA A 282 -6.85 -11.55 -4.06
N GLY A 283 -7.78 -11.07 -4.87
CA GLY A 283 -8.83 -11.89 -5.44
C GLY A 283 -8.25 -12.85 -6.49
N ILE A 284 -8.75 -14.07 -6.52
CA ILE A 284 -8.27 -15.13 -7.41
C ILE A 284 -9.06 -15.10 -8.71
N GLY A 285 -8.36 -15.00 -9.83
CA GLY A 285 -8.91 -15.30 -11.15
C GLY A 285 -9.22 -16.79 -11.31
N ARG A 286 -9.96 -17.15 -12.33
CA ARG A 286 -10.38 -18.55 -12.56
C ARG A 286 -9.84 -19.10 -13.87
N PRO A 287 -9.54 -20.38 -13.91
CA PRO A 287 -9.17 -21.04 -15.16
C PRO A 287 -10.34 -21.00 -16.16
N GLY A 288 -10.02 -20.81 -17.42
CA GLY A 288 -10.94 -21.00 -18.52
C GLY A 288 -11.18 -22.47 -18.79
N SER A 289 -12.23 -22.79 -19.56
CA SER A 289 -12.47 -24.14 -20.13
C SER A 289 -11.63 -24.36 -21.39
N SER A 290 -11.67 -25.56 -21.97
CA SER A 290 -10.97 -25.87 -23.24
C SER A 290 -11.37 -24.87 -24.34
N GLY A 291 -10.40 -24.24 -24.97
CA GLY A 291 -10.60 -23.22 -26.01
C GLY A 291 -11.00 -21.84 -25.50
N THR A 292 -10.85 -21.58 -24.18
CA THR A 292 -11.11 -20.29 -23.57
C THR A 292 -9.93 -19.81 -22.72
N GLY A 293 -9.79 -18.48 -22.56
CA GLY A 293 -8.77 -17.89 -21.73
C GLY A 293 -9.12 -17.90 -20.24
N SER A 294 -8.12 -18.15 -19.42
CA SER A 294 -8.19 -17.96 -17.97
C SER A 294 -8.23 -16.48 -17.63
N SER A 295 -8.73 -16.14 -16.47
CA SER A 295 -8.69 -14.77 -15.96
C SER A 295 -7.48 -14.51 -15.02
N GLY A 296 -7.09 -13.25 -14.91
CA GLY A 296 -6.00 -12.82 -14.04
C GLY A 296 -6.42 -12.67 -12.58
N ASN A 297 -5.48 -12.89 -11.67
CA ASN A 297 -5.67 -12.55 -10.25
C ASN A 297 -5.68 -11.06 -10.06
N GLY A 298 -6.31 -10.56 -8.99
CA GLY A 298 -6.12 -9.20 -8.50
C GLY A 298 -4.72 -8.99 -7.93
N GLY A 299 -4.35 -7.74 -7.73
CA GLY A 299 -3.15 -7.38 -6.95
C GLY A 299 -3.38 -7.50 -5.45
N THR A 300 -2.35 -7.81 -4.68
CA THR A 300 -2.40 -7.83 -3.21
C THR A 300 -2.74 -6.45 -2.66
N GLY A 301 -3.36 -6.43 -1.48
CA GLY A 301 -3.45 -5.22 -0.68
C GLY A 301 -2.08 -4.79 -0.15
N ARG A 302 -2.06 -3.65 0.55
CA ARG A 302 -0.84 -3.12 1.18
C ARG A 302 -1.19 -2.30 2.40
N PHE A 303 -0.39 -2.42 3.44
CA PHE A 303 -0.21 -1.44 4.49
C PHE A 303 1.17 -0.79 4.34
N LYS A 304 1.22 0.53 4.33
CA LYS A 304 2.47 1.29 4.27
C LYS A 304 2.53 2.31 5.38
N ILE A 305 3.67 2.38 6.05
CA ILE A 305 4.00 3.43 7.00
C ILE A 305 5.20 4.22 6.48
N THR A 306 5.12 5.54 6.51
CA THR A 306 6.17 6.46 6.04
C THR A 306 6.35 7.55 7.09
N TRP A 307 7.59 7.92 7.38
CA TRP A 307 7.90 8.98 8.34
C TRP A 307 8.99 9.90 7.82
N ASP A 308 8.80 11.19 8.02
CA ASP A 308 9.74 12.28 7.74
C ASP A 308 10.34 12.29 6.30
N LEU A 309 9.63 11.72 5.31
CA LEU A 309 10.01 11.71 3.89
C LEU A 309 9.33 12.85 3.12
#